data_73e85383463813dc3d574e8d9ec9e6aa
#
_entry.id   73e85383463813dc3d574e8d9ec9e6aa
#
_cell.length_a   1.000
_cell.length_b   1.000
_cell.length_c   1.000
_cell.angle_alpha   90.00
_cell.angle_beta   90.00
_cell.angle_gamma   90.00
#
_symmetry.space_group_name_H-M   'P 1'
#
loop_
_entity.id
_entity.type
_entity.pdbx_description
1 polymer ?
#
loop_
_entity_poly.entity_id
_entity_poly.type
_entity_poly.pdbx_seq_one_letter_code
_entity_poly.pdbx_strand_id
1 'polypeptide(L)'
;MRPLTVSMAMSDANKLPSPDFFRALELERTQALVARDVPTIRRLHAPDYELITVPGRVMSLERYLSLMAEEVFYASWNHGPMRVRVTAGMAAVRYQARIRFPSGREVLCWHTDIYECDEQPSRGWRATWSQAT
;
A
#
# COMPACT_ATOMS: atom_id res chain seq x y z
N MET A 1 7.94 30.72 27.70
CA MET A 1 7.31 29.43 27.52
C MET A 1 7.05 29.03 26.11
N ARG A 2 7.18 29.94 25.24
CA ARG A 2 7.02 29.60 23.85
C ARG A 2 7.91 28.45 23.35
N PRO A 3 9.19 28.39 23.79
CA PRO A 3 10.03 27.28 23.32
C PRO A 3 9.42 25.90 23.61
N LEU A 4 8.77 25.78 24.77
CA LEU A 4 8.17 24.50 25.13
C LEU A 4 7.00 24.16 24.24
N THR A 5 6.12 25.14 23.96
CA THR A 5 4.99 24.91 23.07
C THR A 5 5.43 24.55 21.66
N VAL A 6 6.40 25.29 21.14
CA VAL A 6 6.95 25.01 19.80
C VAL A 6 7.58 23.64 19.77
N SER A 7 8.29 23.27 20.81
CA SER A 7 8.93 21.95 20.88
C SER A 7 7.89 20.84 20.83
N MET A 8 6.79 20.98 21.54
CA MET A 8 5.73 19.98 21.53
C MET A 8 5.08 19.86 20.14
N ALA A 9 4.83 20.99 19.49
CA ALA A 9 4.25 20.97 18.16
C ALA A 9 5.17 20.27 17.16
N MET A 10 6.49 20.53 17.25
CA MET A 10 7.46 19.88 16.38
C MET A 10 7.54 18.38 16.68
N SER A 11 7.45 18.01 17.95
CA SER A 11 7.47 16.61 18.35
C SER A 11 6.30 15.86 17.73
N ASP A 12 5.10 16.46 17.75
CA ASP A 12 3.93 15.85 17.15
C ASP A 12 4.07 15.73 15.64
N ALA A 13 4.62 16.78 15.00
CA ALA A 13 4.83 16.77 13.55
C ALA A 13 5.84 15.70 13.11
N ASN A 14 6.76 15.32 14.01
CA ASN A 14 7.79 14.32 13.69
C ASN A 14 7.43 12.93 14.20
N LYS A 15 6.28 12.75 14.79
CA LYS A 15 5.85 11.44 15.22
C LYS A 15 5.66 10.53 14.03
N LEU A 16 6.18 9.32 14.13
CA LEU A 16 5.92 8.28 13.15
C LEU A 16 4.49 7.77 13.30
N PRO A 17 3.80 7.47 12.19
CA PRO A 17 2.53 6.77 12.29
C PRO A 17 2.73 5.41 12.96
N SER A 18 1.68 4.90 13.59
CA SER A 18 1.73 3.59 14.22
C SER A 18 1.72 2.48 13.18
N PRO A 19 2.17 1.27 13.55
CA PRO A 19 1.99 0.11 12.67
C PRO A 19 0.54 -0.09 12.24
N ASP A 20 -0.42 0.17 13.11
CA ASP A 20 -1.84 0.00 12.79
C ASP A 20 -2.32 0.97 11.71
N PHE A 21 -1.72 2.15 11.63
CA PHE A 21 -2.01 3.07 10.54
C PHE A 21 -1.73 2.41 9.19
N PHE A 22 -0.60 1.72 9.08
CA PHE A 22 -0.21 1.06 7.81
C PHE A 22 -1.02 -0.21 7.57
N ARG A 23 -1.42 -0.92 8.62
CA ARG A 23 -2.33 -2.06 8.46
C ARG A 23 -3.66 -1.61 7.87
N ALA A 24 -4.21 -0.51 8.37
CA ALA A 24 -5.43 0.06 7.84
C ALA A 24 -5.24 0.54 6.39
N LEU A 25 -4.11 1.15 6.11
CA LEU A 25 -3.80 1.65 4.77
C LEU A 25 -3.72 0.50 3.75
N GLU A 26 -3.10 -0.61 4.14
CA GLU A 26 -3.00 -1.78 3.27
C GLU A 26 -4.37 -2.42 3.02
N LEU A 27 -5.23 -2.48 4.03
CA LEU A 27 -6.59 -2.95 3.85
C LEU A 27 -7.35 -2.07 2.86
N GLU A 28 -7.23 -0.77 3.00
CA GLU A 28 -7.89 0.17 2.10
C GLU A 28 -7.37 0.02 0.67
N ARG A 29 -6.05 -0.12 0.51
CA ARG A 29 -5.42 -0.25 -0.80
C ARG A 29 -5.90 -1.51 -1.52
N THR A 30 -5.86 -2.66 -0.85
CA THR A 30 -6.25 -3.91 -1.48
C THR A 30 -7.76 -3.97 -1.72
N GLN A 31 -8.56 -3.38 -0.85
CA GLN A 31 -10.00 -3.29 -1.07
C GLN A 31 -10.30 -2.45 -2.31
N ALA A 32 -9.57 -1.37 -2.52
CA ALA A 32 -9.72 -0.55 -3.73
C ALA A 32 -9.34 -1.34 -4.99
N LEU A 33 -8.30 -2.17 -4.89
CA LEU A 33 -7.90 -3.02 -6.02
C LEU A 33 -9.00 -4.03 -6.37
N VAL A 34 -9.59 -4.68 -5.37
CA VAL A 34 -10.67 -5.63 -5.59
C VAL A 34 -11.90 -4.93 -6.16
N ALA A 35 -12.23 -3.75 -5.64
CA ALA A 35 -13.40 -2.98 -6.06
C ALA A 35 -13.17 -2.22 -7.38
N ARG A 36 -11.93 -2.16 -7.85
CA ARG A 36 -11.57 -1.40 -9.05
C ARG A 36 -11.90 0.09 -8.88
N ASP A 37 -11.65 0.60 -7.70
CA ASP A 37 -11.88 1.99 -7.34
C ASP A 37 -10.66 2.83 -7.79
N VAL A 38 -10.66 3.24 -9.04
CA VAL A 38 -9.52 3.90 -9.67
C VAL A 38 -9.09 5.16 -8.92
N PRO A 39 -9.98 6.07 -8.52
CA PRO A 39 -9.53 7.25 -7.76
C PRO A 39 -8.79 6.89 -6.48
N THR A 40 -9.27 5.90 -5.73
CA THR A 40 -8.61 5.47 -4.50
C THR A 40 -7.28 4.78 -4.81
N ILE A 41 -7.24 3.94 -5.86
CA ILE A 41 -6.00 3.29 -6.28
C ILE A 41 -4.95 4.35 -6.61
N ARG A 42 -5.31 5.38 -7.37
CA ARG A 42 -4.36 6.45 -7.72
C ARG A 42 -3.92 7.26 -6.50
N ARG A 43 -4.80 7.43 -5.53
CA ARG A 43 -4.45 8.15 -4.30
C ARG A 43 -3.45 7.37 -3.45
N LEU A 44 -3.56 6.06 -3.44
CA LEU A 44 -2.77 5.20 -2.57
C LEU A 44 -1.51 4.64 -3.22
N HIS A 45 -1.29 4.90 -4.50
CA HIS A 45 -0.09 4.44 -5.22
C HIS A 45 0.67 5.63 -5.79
N ALA A 46 1.99 5.59 -5.67
CA ALA A 46 2.83 6.60 -6.32
C ALA A 46 2.71 6.46 -7.85
N PRO A 47 2.88 7.57 -8.60
CA PRO A 47 2.80 7.47 -10.07
C PRO A 47 3.81 6.49 -10.67
N ASP A 48 4.96 6.32 -10.03
CA ASP A 48 6.01 5.40 -10.48
C ASP A 48 5.95 4.05 -9.76
N TYR A 49 4.82 3.73 -9.14
CA TYR A 49 4.62 2.46 -8.45
C TYR A 49 4.91 1.27 -9.36
N GLU A 50 5.54 0.25 -8.79
CA GLU A 50 5.79 -1.01 -9.48
C GLU A 50 5.43 -2.18 -8.59
N LEU A 51 4.81 -3.18 -9.21
CA LEU A 51 4.54 -4.47 -8.59
C LEU A 51 5.42 -5.53 -9.23
N ILE A 52 6.11 -6.32 -8.41
CA ILE A 52 6.74 -7.55 -8.88
C ILE A 52 5.73 -8.67 -8.64
N THR A 53 5.28 -9.31 -9.71
CA THR A 53 4.29 -10.39 -9.64
C THR A 53 4.92 -11.69 -9.17
N VAL A 54 4.09 -12.65 -8.77
CA VAL A 54 4.58 -13.97 -8.33
C VAL A 54 5.51 -14.60 -9.38
N PRO A 55 5.20 -14.57 -10.69
CA PRO A 55 6.13 -15.08 -11.70
C PRO A 55 7.39 -14.23 -11.89
N GLY A 56 7.51 -13.09 -11.20
CA GLY A 56 8.71 -12.25 -11.27
C GLY A 56 8.68 -11.20 -12.37
N ARG A 57 7.50 -10.79 -12.81
CA ARG A 57 7.37 -9.74 -13.82
C ARG A 57 7.11 -8.40 -13.17
N VAL A 58 7.67 -7.34 -13.76
CA VAL A 58 7.44 -5.98 -13.30
C VAL A 58 6.17 -5.42 -13.94
N MET A 59 5.29 -4.88 -13.13
CA MET A 59 4.05 -4.26 -13.60
C MET A 59 3.97 -2.84 -13.08
N SER A 60 3.87 -1.86 -13.98
CA SER A 60 3.70 -0.46 -13.62
C SER A 60 2.28 -0.18 -13.15
N LEU A 61 2.09 0.96 -12.47
CA LEU A 61 0.74 1.37 -12.06
C LEU A 61 -0.19 1.51 -13.27
N GLU A 62 0.27 2.12 -14.36
CA GLU A 62 -0.57 2.32 -15.53
C GLU A 62 -0.96 0.99 -16.18
N ARG A 63 -0.05 0.03 -16.21
CA ARG A 63 -0.38 -1.31 -16.73
C ARG A 63 -1.40 -1.98 -15.82
N TYR A 64 -1.23 -1.85 -14.51
CA TYR A 64 -2.13 -2.41 -13.52
C TYR A 64 -3.54 -1.85 -13.70
N LEU A 65 -3.65 -0.53 -13.82
CA LEU A 65 -4.93 0.14 -14.03
C LEU A 65 -5.57 -0.23 -15.36
N SER A 66 -4.76 -0.39 -16.40
CA SER A 66 -5.24 -0.79 -17.72
C SER A 66 -5.91 -2.17 -17.66
N LEU A 67 -5.29 -3.12 -16.97
CA LEU A 67 -5.87 -4.45 -16.80
C LEU A 67 -7.17 -4.41 -16.01
N MET A 68 -7.22 -3.60 -14.96
CA MET A 68 -8.42 -3.46 -14.13
C MET A 68 -9.56 -2.76 -14.86
N ALA A 69 -9.25 -1.89 -15.81
CA ALA A 69 -10.27 -1.21 -16.60
C ALA A 69 -11.03 -2.18 -17.50
N GLU A 70 -10.37 -3.22 -17.97
CA GLU A 70 -10.96 -4.18 -18.89
C GLU A 70 -11.90 -5.16 -18.19
N GLU A 71 -11.49 -5.67 -17.01
CA GLU A 71 -12.29 -6.66 -16.29
C GLU A 71 -11.88 -6.73 -14.84
N VAL A 72 -12.65 -7.48 -14.04
CA VAL A 72 -12.30 -7.77 -12.64
C VAL A 72 -10.97 -8.51 -12.62
N PHE A 73 -9.99 -7.98 -11.91
CA PHE A 73 -8.67 -8.59 -11.81
C PHE A 73 -8.57 -9.50 -10.59
N TYR A 74 -9.06 -9.03 -9.44
CA TYR A 74 -9.11 -9.82 -8.21
C TYR A 74 -10.56 -10.03 -7.78
N ALA A 75 -10.91 -11.29 -7.47
CA ALA A 75 -12.22 -11.58 -6.90
C ALA A 75 -12.21 -11.34 -5.39
N SER A 76 -11.12 -11.65 -4.72
CA SER A 76 -10.97 -11.38 -3.28
C SER A 76 -9.50 -11.31 -2.92
N TRP A 77 -9.22 -10.65 -1.78
CA TRP A 77 -7.88 -10.49 -1.24
C TRP A 77 -7.97 -10.59 0.27
N ASN A 78 -7.43 -11.66 0.85
CA ASN A 78 -7.43 -11.90 2.28
C ASN A 78 -6.02 -11.77 2.84
N HIS A 79 -5.91 -11.20 4.03
CA HIS A 79 -4.63 -10.86 4.63
C HIS A 79 -4.38 -11.77 5.84
N GLY A 80 -3.22 -12.39 5.87
CA GLY A 80 -2.70 -12.97 7.11
C GLY A 80 -2.22 -11.87 8.05
N PRO A 81 -1.65 -12.24 9.21
CA PRO A 81 -1.12 -11.24 10.14
C PRO A 81 -0.06 -10.37 9.47
N MET A 82 -0.19 -9.07 9.62
CA MET A 82 0.70 -8.11 8.99
C MET A 82 1.83 -7.72 9.93
N ARG A 83 3.06 -7.82 9.45
CA ARG A 83 4.23 -7.27 10.12
C ARG A 83 4.56 -5.94 9.49
N VAL A 84 4.79 -4.93 10.33
CA VAL A 84 5.00 -3.56 9.88
C VAL A 84 6.28 -3.02 10.47
N ARG A 85 7.09 -2.37 9.64
CA ARG A 85 8.26 -1.62 10.09
C ARG A 85 8.13 -0.20 9.61
N VAL A 86 8.35 0.75 10.50
CA VAL A 86 8.16 2.17 10.21
C VAL A 86 9.45 2.91 10.53
N THR A 87 9.85 3.76 9.60
CA THR A 87 10.93 4.73 9.81
C THR A 87 10.44 6.10 9.35
N ALA A 88 11.28 7.12 9.50
CA ALA A 88 10.93 8.45 9.00
C ALA A 88 10.78 8.38 7.48
N GLY A 89 9.58 8.66 6.98
CA GLY A 89 9.32 8.72 5.54
C GLY A 89 9.13 7.40 4.83
N MET A 90 9.27 6.25 5.51
CA MET A 90 9.14 4.95 4.85
C MET A 90 8.56 3.90 5.80
N ALA A 91 7.75 3.02 5.27
CA ALA A 91 7.24 1.87 6.01
C ALA A 91 7.19 0.65 5.10
N ALA A 92 7.35 -0.52 5.70
CA ALA A 92 7.19 -1.81 5.03
C ALA A 92 6.09 -2.60 5.70
N VAL A 93 5.21 -3.19 4.90
CA VAL A 93 4.13 -4.05 5.37
C VAL A 93 4.32 -5.41 4.70
N ARG A 94 4.37 -6.49 5.49
CA ARG A 94 4.56 -7.84 4.94
C ARG A 94 3.58 -8.80 5.58
N TYR A 95 2.97 -9.64 4.76
CA TYR A 95 2.01 -10.64 5.22
C TYR A 95 1.85 -11.73 4.16
N GLN A 96 1.23 -12.85 4.54
CA GLN A 96 0.77 -13.82 3.56
C GLN A 96 -0.58 -13.38 3.04
N ALA A 97 -0.69 -13.24 1.73
CA ALA A 97 -1.91 -12.88 1.05
C ALA A 97 -2.53 -14.12 0.44
N ARG A 98 -3.85 -14.28 0.60
CA ARG A 98 -4.61 -15.28 -0.11
C ARG A 98 -5.48 -14.54 -1.11
N ILE A 99 -5.14 -14.69 -2.37
CA ILE A 99 -5.76 -13.93 -3.46
C ILE A 99 -6.53 -14.89 -4.34
N ARG A 100 -7.81 -14.58 -4.59
CA ARG A 100 -8.64 -15.34 -5.51
C ARG A 100 -8.87 -14.51 -6.76
N PHE A 101 -8.74 -15.15 -7.91
CA PHE A 101 -9.00 -14.55 -9.20
C PHE A 101 -10.40 -14.95 -9.70
N PRO A 102 -10.97 -14.22 -10.66
CA PRO A 102 -12.31 -14.52 -11.17
C PRO A 102 -12.46 -15.95 -11.72
N SER A 103 -11.36 -16.55 -12.18
CA SER A 103 -11.36 -17.94 -12.65
C SER A 103 -11.61 -18.95 -11.54
N GLY A 104 -11.58 -18.53 -10.27
CA GLY A 104 -11.61 -19.41 -9.11
C GLY A 104 -10.23 -19.84 -8.64
N ARG A 105 -9.18 -19.54 -9.43
CA ARG A 105 -7.81 -19.84 -9.03
C ARG A 105 -7.45 -19.04 -7.78
N GLU A 106 -6.79 -19.70 -6.84
CA GLU A 106 -6.36 -19.09 -5.60
C GLU A 106 -4.85 -19.16 -5.48
N VAL A 107 -4.24 -18.07 -5.02
CA VAL A 107 -2.80 -17.99 -4.82
C VAL A 107 -2.55 -17.59 -3.36
N LEU A 108 -1.66 -18.34 -2.71
CA LEU A 108 -1.14 -17.98 -1.39
C LEU A 108 0.30 -17.53 -1.60
N CYS A 109 0.59 -16.28 -1.28
CA CYS A 109 1.92 -15.72 -1.52
C CYS A 109 2.32 -14.80 -0.38
N TRP A 110 3.63 -14.64 -0.19
CA TRP A 110 4.14 -13.56 0.63
C TRP A 110 4.03 -12.26 -0.14
N HIS A 111 3.53 -11.24 0.52
CA HIS A 111 3.33 -9.92 -0.08
C HIS A 111 4.00 -8.87 0.78
N THR A 112 4.84 -8.05 0.17
CA THR A 112 5.54 -6.97 0.84
C THR A 112 5.29 -5.68 0.08
N ASP A 113 4.84 -4.65 0.80
CA ASP A 113 4.62 -3.33 0.26
C ASP A 113 5.54 -2.33 0.92
N ILE A 114 6.07 -1.42 0.13
CA ILE A 114 6.82 -0.27 0.61
C ILE A 114 5.94 0.95 0.45
N TYR A 115 5.74 1.66 1.56
CA TYR A 115 5.02 2.93 1.59
C TYR A 115 6.03 4.04 1.83
N GLU A 116 5.84 5.16 1.15
CA GLU A 116 6.67 6.35 1.37
C GLU A 116 5.76 7.56 1.53
N CYS A 117 6.21 8.46 2.41
CA CYS A 117 5.49 9.70 2.66
C CYS A 117 5.97 10.76 1.68
N ASP A 118 5.02 11.37 0.99
CA ASP A 118 5.34 12.49 0.14
C ASP A 118 5.76 13.67 1.00
N GLU A 119 6.71 14.46 0.51
CA GLU A 119 7.16 15.65 1.23
C GLU A 119 6.05 16.68 1.40
N GLN A 120 5.07 16.67 0.51
CA GLN A 120 3.93 17.55 0.61
C GLN A 120 2.88 16.92 1.52
N PRO A 121 2.54 17.55 2.65
CA PRO A 121 1.62 16.95 3.63
C PRO A 121 0.27 16.56 3.05
N SER A 122 -0.16 17.21 1.99
CA SER A 122 -1.47 16.95 1.39
C SER A 122 -1.55 15.62 0.66
N ARG A 123 -0.42 15.00 0.33
CA ARG A 123 -0.42 13.75 -0.44
C ARG A 123 -0.34 12.50 0.42
N GLY A 124 0.24 12.63 1.61
CA GLY A 124 0.30 11.55 2.57
C GLY A 124 1.16 10.37 2.13
N TRP A 125 0.82 9.20 2.65
CA TRP A 125 1.55 7.96 2.42
C TRP A 125 0.99 7.22 1.22
N ARG A 126 1.89 6.73 0.35
CA ARG A 126 1.51 5.99 -0.85
C ARG A 126 2.44 4.80 -1.06
N ALA A 127 1.89 3.72 -1.60
CA ALA A 127 2.70 2.57 -1.97
C ALA A 127 3.58 2.91 -3.16
N THR A 128 4.87 2.58 -3.05
CA THR A 128 5.85 2.81 -4.13
C THR A 128 6.30 1.51 -4.76
N TRP A 129 6.40 0.45 -3.97
CA TRP A 129 6.75 -0.89 -4.47
C TRP A 129 5.89 -1.93 -3.77
N SER A 130 5.53 -2.96 -4.52
CA SER A 130 4.98 -4.19 -3.97
C SER A 130 5.70 -5.37 -4.58
N GLN A 131 5.85 -6.44 -3.80
CA GLN A 131 6.43 -7.68 -4.30
C GLN A 131 5.63 -8.86 -3.78
N ALA A 132 5.23 -9.73 -4.68
CA ALA A 132 4.58 -11.00 -4.38
C ALA A 132 5.55 -12.14 -4.67
N THR A 133 5.62 -13.10 -3.75
CA THR A 133 6.55 -14.24 -3.87
C THR A 133 5.87 -15.53 -3.46
#